data_8ff4eff809bab01a438dc7a7aad7cf27
#
_entry.id   8ff4eff809bab01a438dc7a7aad7cf27
#
_cell.length_a   1.000
_cell.length_b   1.000
_cell.length_c   1.000
_cell.angle_alpha   90.00
_cell.angle_beta   90.00
_cell.angle_gamma   90.00
#
_symmetry.space_group_name_H-M   'P 1'
#
loop_
_entity.id
_entity.type
_entity.pdbx_description
1 polymer ?
#
loop_
_entity_poly.entity_id
_entity_poly.type
_entity_poly.pdbx_seq_one_letter_code
_entity_poly.pdbx_strand_id
1 'polypeptide(L)'
;MSGIVVALIFGLIAFGLGGIPFGLIIASVMAHEDIRKLGSGNIGTTNVARNAGKAAGILTLLCDAGKGIVSVMLVRWFLGAQGFTPLISGNDHAEAELIISFVYACCVLGHIFSPWLHFHGGKGIAVGFGGGLAVNPLAALLALVVFITLAVPTKYVSLGSVGAAVAIPVFCLLFGMDSVATIPVFVVAATVIWAHRENINRLNAGSESKFSFGDKKKDK
;
A
#
# COMPACT_ATOMS: atom_id res chain seq x y z
N MET A 1 0.43 25.86 13.81
CA MET A 1 0.22 24.54 14.46
C MET A 1 1.57 23.85 14.49
N SER A 2 1.98 23.17 15.56
CA SER A 2 3.28 22.47 15.54
C SER A 2 3.24 21.30 14.59
N GLY A 3 4.37 20.92 13.94
CA GLY A 3 4.46 19.81 13.02
C GLY A 3 3.99 18.48 13.63
N ILE A 4 4.27 18.27 14.91
CA ILE A 4 3.80 17.08 15.67
C ILE A 4 2.26 17.00 15.67
N VAL A 5 1.58 18.11 15.92
CA VAL A 5 0.10 18.13 15.94
C VAL A 5 -0.46 17.84 14.55
N VAL A 6 0.14 18.41 13.50
CA VAL A 6 -0.22 18.11 12.11
C VAL A 6 -0.04 16.63 11.81
N ALA A 7 1.13 16.06 12.15
CA ALA A 7 1.41 14.64 11.93
C ALA A 7 0.39 13.73 12.62
N LEU A 8 0.04 14.01 13.88
CA LEU A 8 -0.90 13.20 14.64
C LEU A 8 -2.32 13.27 14.07
N ILE A 9 -2.82 14.47 13.74
CA ILE A 9 -4.16 14.65 13.17
C ILE A 9 -4.27 13.96 11.82
N PHE A 10 -3.36 14.28 10.87
CA PHE A 10 -3.39 13.68 9.54
C PHE A 10 -3.03 12.20 9.56
N GLY A 11 -2.17 11.76 10.47
CA GLY A 11 -1.88 10.35 10.69
C GLY A 11 -3.11 9.55 11.12
N LEU A 12 -3.91 10.08 12.07
CA LEU A 12 -5.16 9.44 12.51
C LEU A 12 -6.20 9.39 11.38
N ILE A 13 -6.37 10.49 10.65
CA ILE A 13 -7.25 10.53 9.46
C ILE A 13 -6.79 9.50 8.42
N ALA A 14 -5.49 9.46 8.10
CA ALA A 14 -4.93 8.53 7.14
C ALA A 14 -5.06 7.06 7.57
N PHE A 15 -4.89 6.77 8.87
CA PHE A 15 -5.11 5.43 9.43
C PHE A 15 -6.56 4.99 9.25
N GLY A 16 -7.52 5.86 9.55
CA GLY A 16 -8.96 5.58 9.33
C GLY A 16 -9.30 5.38 7.86
N LEU A 17 -8.86 6.28 6.96
CA LEU A 17 -9.05 6.18 5.51
C LEU A 17 -8.38 4.93 4.94
N GLY A 18 -7.14 4.68 5.32
CA GLY A 18 -6.39 3.49 4.92
C GLY A 18 -7.11 2.20 5.30
N GLY A 19 -7.77 2.20 6.46
CA GLY A 19 -8.53 1.06 6.97
C GLY A 19 -9.77 0.70 6.17
N ILE A 20 -10.35 1.61 5.37
CA ILE A 20 -11.57 1.32 4.58
C ILE A 20 -11.34 0.07 3.72
N PRO A 21 -12.13 -1.01 3.91
CA PRO A 21 -11.87 -2.30 3.28
C PRO A 21 -12.53 -2.39 1.90
N PHE A 22 -12.04 -1.62 0.93
CA PHE A 22 -12.65 -1.54 -0.41
C PHE A 22 -12.79 -2.90 -1.08
N GLY A 23 -11.81 -3.79 -0.97
CA GLY A 23 -11.93 -5.11 -1.58
C GLY A 23 -13.07 -5.95 -1.02
N LEU A 24 -13.35 -5.87 0.29
CA LEU A 24 -14.50 -6.54 0.89
C LEU A 24 -15.81 -5.90 0.41
N ILE A 25 -15.89 -4.57 0.40
CA ILE A 25 -17.09 -3.82 -0.05
C ILE A 25 -17.38 -4.14 -1.51
N ILE A 26 -16.38 -4.04 -2.38
CA ILE A 26 -16.52 -4.25 -3.83
C ILE A 26 -16.92 -5.71 -4.13
N ALA A 27 -16.29 -6.70 -3.48
CA ALA A 27 -16.64 -8.10 -3.67
C ALA A 27 -18.08 -8.40 -3.20
N SER A 28 -18.50 -7.80 -2.08
CA SER A 28 -19.87 -7.93 -1.58
C SER A 28 -20.91 -7.32 -2.52
N VAL A 29 -20.62 -6.13 -3.08
CA VAL A 29 -21.56 -5.44 -3.98
C VAL A 29 -21.60 -6.05 -5.37
N MET A 30 -20.45 -6.42 -5.96
CA MET A 30 -20.37 -6.85 -7.35
C MET A 30 -20.55 -8.36 -7.54
N ALA A 31 -20.20 -9.16 -6.53
CA ALA A 31 -20.25 -10.63 -6.63
C ALA A 31 -21.13 -11.27 -5.55
N HIS A 32 -21.69 -10.50 -4.61
CA HIS A 32 -22.45 -10.98 -3.45
C HIS A 32 -21.68 -11.99 -2.59
N GLU A 33 -20.34 -11.83 -2.52
CA GLU A 33 -19.45 -12.77 -1.85
C GLU A 33 -18.67 -12.10 -0.70
N ASP A 34 -18.48 -12.84 0.39
CA ASP A 34 -17.53 -12.46 1.44
C ASP A 34 -16.13 -12.97 1.08
N ILE A 35 -15.32 -12.08 0.50
CA ILE A 35 -13.98 -12.41 -0.01
C ILE A 35 -13.04 -12.99 1.07
N ARG A 36 -13.32 -12.77 2.35
CA ARG A 36 -12.54 -13.32 3.47
C ARG A 36 -12.72 -14.84 3.62
N LYS A 37 -13.79 -15.39 3.05
CA LYS A 37 -14.09 -16.83 3.05
C LYS A 37 -13.60 -17.54 1.78
N LEU A 38 -13.04 -16.79 0.82
CA LEU A 38 -12.67 -17.31 -0.50
C LEU A 38 -11.16 -17.20 -0.75
N GLY A 39 -10.62 -18.19 -1.41
CA GLY A 39 -9.21 -18.21 -1.84
C GLY A 39 -8.23 -18.06 -0.67
N SER A 40 -7.44 -16.97 -0.67
CA SER A 40 -6.48 -16.69 0.42
C SER A 40 -7.11 -16.01 1.64
N GLY A 41 -8.39 -15.69 1.62
CA GLY A 41 -9.07 -14.92 2.66
C GLY A 41 -8.67 -13.43 2.73
N ASN A 42 -7.74 -12.99 1.88
CA ASN A 42 -7.25 -11.60 1.89
C ASN A 42 -8.20 -10.66 1.13
N ILE A 43 -8.42 -9.46 1.66
CA ILE A 43 -9.28 -8.44 1.04
C ILE A 43 -8.63 -7.69 -0.13
N GLY A 44 -7.37 -8.00 -0.48
CA GLY A 44 -6.63 -7.27 -1.52
C GLY A 44 -6.98 -7.67 -2.94
N THR A 45 -6.56 -6.84 -3.89
CA THR A 45 -6.79 -6.90 -5.33
C THR A 45 -6.69 -8.30 -5.93
N THR A 46 -5.62 -9.06 -5.63
CA THR A 46 -5.37 -10.37 -6.23
C THR A 46 -6.41 -11.41 -5.86
N ASN A 47 -6.82 -11.43 -4.59
CA ASN A 47 -7.87 -12.35 -4.13
C ASN A 47 -9.24 -11.96 -4.68
N VAL A 48 -9.54 -10.67 -4.69
CA VAL A 48 -10.79 -10.14 -5.28
C VAL A 48 -10.86 -10.46 -6.78
N ALA A 49 -9.76 -10.22 -7.53
CA ALA A 49 -9.73 -10.51 -8.97
C ALA A 49 -9.96 -11.99 -9.29
N ARG A 50 -9.45 -12.90 -8.44
CA ARG A 50 -9.61 -14.37 -8.62
C ARG A 50 -11.04 -14.84 -8.33
N ASN A 51 -11.68 -14.32 -7.29
CA ASN A 51 -12.93 -14.88 -6.76
C ASN A 51 -14.16 -14.02 -7.08
N ALA A 52 -14.02 -12.69 -7.19
CA ALA A 52 -15.11 -11.77 -7.53
C ALA A 52 -15.01 -11.19 -8.96
N GLY A 53 -13.98 -11.59 -9.73
CA GLY A 53 -13.79 -11.21 -11.12
C GLY A 53 -12.85 -10.03 -11.36
N LYS A 54 -12.39 -9.91 -12.62
CA LYS A 54 -11.35 -8.94 -13.02
C LYS A 54 -11.75 -7.49 -12.75
N ALA A 55 -13.01 -7.12 -13.06
CA ALA A 55 -13.50 -5.75 -12.85
C ALA A 55 -13.50 -5.38 -11.36
N ALA A 56 -13.94 -6.27 -10.48
CA ALA A 56 -13.89 -6.09 -9.03
C ALA A 56 -12.45 -5.94 -8.53
N GLY A 57 -11.52 -6.75 -9.05
CA GLY A 57 -10.10 -6.63 -8.74
C GLY A 57 -9.49 -5.29 -9.15
N ILE A 58 -9.76 -4.83 -10.39
CA ILE A 58 -9.28 -3.53 -10.88
C ILE A 58 -9.85 -2.39 -10.02
N LEU A 59 -11.14 -2.41 -9.74
CA LEU A 59 -11.77 -1.39 -8.91
C LEU A 59 -11.18 -1.37 -7.50
N THR A 60 -10.91 -2.55 -6.91
CA THR A 60 -10.21 -2.68 -5.62
C THR A 60 -8.82 -2.05 -5.68
N LEU A 61 -8.05 -2.33 -6.74
CA LEU A 61 -6.72 -1.74 -6.95
C LEU A 61 -6.78 -0.22 -6.99
N LEU A 62 -7.71 0.33 -7.78
CA LEU A 62 -7.86 1.77 -7.94
C LEU A 62 -8.30 2.46 -6.65
N CYS A 63 -9.26 1.89 -5.93
CA CYS A 63 -9.73 2.43 -4.65
C CYS A 63 -8.65 2.34 -3.56
N ASP A 64 -7.93 1.23 -3.46
CA ASP A 64 -6.87 1.05 -2.47
C ASP A 64 -5.66 1.95 -2.79
N ALA A 65 -5.22 2.07 -4.05
CA ALA A 65 -4.19 3.02 -4.43
C ALA A 65 -4.67 4.47 -4.22
N GLY A 66 -5.91 4.76 -4.59
CA GLY A 66 -6.53 6.07 -4.46
C GLY A 66 -6.56 6.57 -3.01
N LYS A 67 -6.93 5.72 -2.03
CA LYS A 67 -6.92 6.15 -0.62
C LYS A 67 -5.50 6.47 -0.12
N GLY A 68 -4.47 5.78 -0.63
CA GLY A 68 -3.07 6.10 -0.38
C GLY A 68 -2.68 7.47 -0.93
N ILE A 69 -3.00 7.73 -2.20
CA ILE A 69 -2.76 9.04 -2.84
C ILE A 69 -3.48 10.15 -2.07
N VAL A 70 -4.78 10.00 -1.81
CA VAL A 70 -5.61 11.01 -1.15
C VAL A 70 -5.07 11.33 0.24
N SER A 71 -4.71 10.34 1.05
CA SER A 71 -4.18 10.55 2.40
C SER A 71 -2.91 11.41 2.40
N VAL A 72 -1.98 11.13 1.48
CA VAL A 72 -0.74 11.88 1.36
C VAL A 72 -0.97 13.28 0.76
N MET A 73 -1.81 13.37 -0.29
CA MET A 73 -2.09 14.66 -0.92
C MET A 73 -2.83 15.63 -0.01
N LEU A 74 -3.67 15.15 0.89
CA LEU A 74 -4.35 16.00 1.89
C LEU A 74 -3.35 16.69 2.81
N VAL A 75 -2.37 15.97 3.36
CA VAL A 75 -1.35 16.58 4.22
C VAL A 75 -0.41 17.49 3.42
N ARG A 76 -0.03 17.11 2.19
CA ARG A 76 0.79 17.97 1.32
C ARG A 76 0.09 19.28 1.00
N TRP A 77 -1.20 19.23 0.67
CA TRP A 77 -2.02 20.43 0.44
C TRP A 77 -2.09 21.31 1.68
N PHE A 78 -2.33 20.72 2.85
CA PHE A 78 -2.38 21.46 4.10
C PHE A 78 -1.04 22.14 4.42
N LEU A 79 0.08 21.41 4.31
CA LEU A 79 1.41 21.96 4.54
C LEU A 79 1.72 23.09 3.55
N GLY A 80 1.39 22.96 2.28
CA GLY A 80 1.52 23.99 1.27
C GLY A 80 0.70 25.25 1.59
N ALA A 81 -0.55 25.07 2.07
CA ALA A 81 -1.42 26.19 2.47
C ALA A 81 -0.92 26.92 3.73
N GLN A 82 -0.11 26.27 4.57
CA GLN A 82 0.54 26.89 5.75
C GLN A 82 1.90 27.52 5.42
N GLY A 83 2.29 27.58 4.14
CA GLY A 83 3.59 28.12 3.72
C GLY A 83 4.77 27.15 3.85
N PHE A 84 4.53 25.89 4.24
CA PHE A 84 5.49 24.80 4.09
C PHE A 84 5.60 24.45 2.59
N THR A 85 6.25 25.32 1.84
CA THR A 85 6.48 25.00 0.42
C THR A 85 7.59 23.96 0.32
N PRO A 86 7.35 22.83 -0.35
CA PRO A 86 8.38 21.79 -0.55
C PRO A 86 9.57 22.24 -1.41
N LEU A 87 9.60 23.51 -1.79
CA LEU A 87 10.59 24.14 -2.65
C LEU A 87 11.57 25.04 -1.88
N ILE A 88 11.45 25.14 -0.56
CA ILE A 88 12.31 26.01 0.25
C ILE A 88 13.28 25.16 1.05
N SER A 89 14.54 25.37 0.78
CA SER A 89 15.78 24.92 1.39
C SER A 89 15.79 25.08 2.93
N GLY A 90 16.15 24.03 3.67
CA GLY A 90 16.44 24.11 5.09
C GLY A 90 15.75 23.04 5.95
N ASN A 91 15.79 23.19 7.26
CA ASN A 91 15.22 22.27 8.25
C ASN A 91 13.70 22.03 8.07
N ASP A 92 12.98 23.02 7.53
CA ASP A 92 11.55 22.95 7.27
C ASP A 92 11.18 21.89 6.19
N HIS A 93 12.11 21.64 5.24
CA HIS A 93 11.90 20.63 4.21
C HIS A 93 11.93 19.22 4.81
N ALA A 94 12.93 18.91 5.64
CA ALA A 94 13.06 17.61 6.30
C ALA A 94 11.88 17.32 7.24
N GLU A 95 11.39 18.33 7.98
CA GLU A 95 10.20 18.18 8.82
C GLU A 95 8.95 17.89 7.99
N ALA A 96 8.74 18.61 6.89
CA ALA A 96 7.61 18.37 5.99
C ALA A 96 7.66 16.96 5.37
N GLU A 97 8.83 16.51 4.91
CA GLU A 97 9.01 15.15 4.39
C GLU A 97 8.71 14.09 5.46
N LEU A 98 9.16 14.30 6.70
CA LEU A 98 8.90 13.39 7.81
C LEU A 98 7.39 13.31 8.12
N ILE A 99 6.68 14.44 8.16
CA ILE A 99 5.22 14.46 8.37
C ILE A 99 4.51 13.71 7.24
N ILE A 100 4.89 13.96 5.99
CA ILE A 100 4.30 13.31 4.80
C ILE A 100 4.51 11.80 4.84
N SER A 101 5.72 11.35 5.12
CA SER A 101 6.04 9.91 5.19
C SER A 101 5.41 9.22 6.39
N PHE A 102 5.26 9.92 7.52
CA PHE A 102 4.52 9.42 8.68
C PHE A 102 3.04 9.20 8.35
N VAL A 103 2.39 10.17 7.69
CA VAL A 103 0.98 10.06 7.26
C VAL A 103 0.83 8.91 6.25
N TYR A 104 1.78 8.76 5.31
CA TYR A 104 1.85 7.61 4.42
C TYR A 104 1.89 6.29 5.19
N ALA A 105 2.77 6.18 6.17
CA ALA A 105 2.89 4.99 7.00
C ALA A 105 1.59 4.69 7.76
N CYS A 106 0.95 5.70 8.36
CA CYS A 106 -0.34 5.55 9.02
C CYS A 106 -1.42 5.02 8.07
N CYS A 107 -1.47 5.49 6.82
CA CYS A 107 -2.43 5.00 5.83
C CYS A 107 -2.21 3.51 5.50
N VAL A 108 -0.96 3.09 5.25
CA VAL A 108 -0.65 1.69 4.95
C VAL A 108 -0.90 0.78 6.16
N LEU A 109 -0.50 1.22 7.35
CA LEU A 109 -0.78 0.51 8.60
C LEU A 109 -2.28 0.39 8.85
N GLY A 110 -3.06 1.45 8.56
CA GLY A 110 -4.52 1.42 8.62
C GLY A 110 -5.14 0.38 7.68
N HIS A 111 -4.57 0.16 6.49
CA HIS A 111 -5.03 -0.91 5.60
C HIS A 111 -4.66 -2.31 6.12
N ILE A 112 -3.46 -2.49 6.69
CA ILE A 112 -3.01 -3.79 7.21
C ILE A 112 -3.73 -4.12 8.52
N PHE A 113 -3.82 -3.15 9.41
CA PHE A 113 -4.50 -3.25 10.71
C PHE A 113 -5.81 -2.45 10.69
N SER A 114 -6.74 -2.85 9.80
CA SER A 114 -7.98 -2.10 9.59
C SER A 114 -8.82 -2.00 10.85
N PRO A 115 -9.09 -0.79 11.38
CA PRO A 115 -9.96 -0.60 12.54
C PRO A 115 -11.40 -1.05 12.24
N TRP A 116 -11.81 -1.00 10.98
CA TRP A 116 -13.15 -1.43 10.53
C TRP A 116 -13.31 -2.95 10.47
N LEU A 117 -12.19 -3.69 10.50
CA LEU A 117 -12.15 -5.16 10.43
C LEU A 117 -11.49 -5.78 11.68
N HIS A 118 -11.64 -5.16 12.83
CA HIS A 118 -11.04 -5.65 14.10
C HIS A 118 -9.53 -5.89 13.94
N PHE A 119 -8.83 -4.97 13.27
CA PHE A 119 -7.39 -5.00 13.00
C PHE A 119 -6.91 -6.15 12.10
N HIS A 120 -7.82 -6.74 11.29
CA HIS A 120 -7.51 -7.80 10.32
C HIS A 120 -7.77 -7.29 8.90
N GLY A 121 -6.81 -6.64 8.29
CA GLY A 121 -6.92 -6.03 6.96
C GLY A 121 -6.20 -6.79 5.84
N GLY A 122 -5.70 -6.03 4.86
CA GLY A 122 -4.96 -6.54 3.70
C GLY A 122 -3.45 -6.55 3.90
N LYS A 123 -2.69 -6.49 2.78
CA LYS A 123 -1.22 -6.56 2.78
C LYS A 123 -0.52 -5.24 2.46
N GLY A 124 -1.26 -4.21 2.13
CA GLY A 124 -0.75 -2.85 1.98
C GLY A 124 -0.10 -2.50 0.64
N ILE A 125 -0.01 -3.42 -0.34
CA ILE A 125 0.73 -3.16 -1.61
C ILE A 125 0.08 -2.08 -2.46
N ALA A 126 -1.21 -2.15 -2.74
CA ALA A 126 -1.90 -1.16 -3.56
C ALA A 126 -1.92 0.22 -2.89
N VAL A 127 -2.20 0.26 -1.59
CA VAL A 127 -2.17 1.49 -0.78
C VAL A 127 -0.75 2.06 -0.70
N GLY A 128 0.23 1.18 -0.47
CA GLY A 128 1.64 1.56 -0.42
C GLY A 128 2.14 2.12 -1.73
N PHE A 129 1.75 1.52 -2.86
CA PHE A 129 2.09 2.05 -4.18
C PHE A 129 1.44 3.43 -4.42
N GLY A 130 0.13 3.55 -4.17
CA GLY A 130 -0.57 4.82 -4.36
C GLY A 130 -0.02 5.95 -3.47
N GLY A 131 0.14 5.68 -2.17
CA GLY A 131 0.75 6.64 -1.25
C GLY A 131 2.21 6.94 -1.61
N GLY A 132 2.97 5.93 -2.01
CA GLY A 132 4.35 6.07 -2.47
C GLY A 132 4.49 7.01 -3.68
N LEU A 133 3.56 6.94 -4.65
CA LEU A 133 3.51 7.90 -5.77
C LEU A 133 3.33 9.34 -5.29
N ALA A 134 2.61 9.56 -4.21
CA ALA A 134 2.41 10.89 -3.65
C ALA A 134 3.57 11.32 -2.72
N VAL A 135 4.35 10.40 -2.15
CA VAL A 135 5.56 10.68 -1.34
C VAL A 135 6.75 10.97 -2.24
N ASN A 136 7.15 9.99 -3.05
CA ASN A 136 8.25 10.07 -4.00
C ASN A 136 7.90 9.30 -5.28
N PRO A 137 7.40 10.00 -6.33
CA PRO A 137 6.90 9.35 -7.54
C PRO A 137 7.95 8.47 -8.24
N LEU A 138 9.19 8.93 -8.30
CA LEU A 138 10.25 8.19 -9.00
C LEU A 138 10.61 6.90 -8.27
N ALA A 139 10.74 6.96 -6.93
CA ALA A 139 10.98 5.77 -6.11
C ALA A 139 9.82 4.75 -6.25
N ALA A 140 8.58 5.21 -6.24
CA ALA A 140 7.41 4.36 -6.40
C ALA A 140 7.33 3.71 -7.78
N LEU A 141 7.63 4.46 -8.86
CA LEU A 141 7.66 3.93 -10.22
C LEU A 141 8.77 2.88 -10.40
N LEU A 142 9.95 3.10 -9.84
CA LEU A 142 11.02 2.10 -9.88
C LEU A 142 10.71 0.88 -9.01
N ALA A 143 10.05 1.04 -7.87
CA ALA A 143 9.54 -0.09 -7.09
C ALA A 143 8.49 -0.88 -7.88
N LEU A 144 7.64 -0.22 -8.70
CA LEU A 144 6.73 -0.89 -9.62
C LEU A 144 7.50 -1.67 -10.70
N VAL A 145 8.59 -1.13 -11.24
CA VAL A 145 9.46 -1.87 -12.17
C VAL A 145 10.01 -3.13 -11.50
N VAL A 146 10.50 -3.05 -10.27
CA VAL A 146 10.94 -4.23 -9.51
C VAL A 146 9.79 -5.23 -9.34
N PHE A 147 8.59 -4.76 -8.99
CA PHE A 147 7.41 -5.61 -8.90
C PHE A 147 7.14 -6.36 -10.21
N ILE A 148 7.12 -5.64 -11.33
CA ILE A 148 6.82 -6.20 -12.66
C ILE A 148 7.90 -7.23 -13.08
N THR A 149 9.18 -6.89 -12.90
CA THR A 149 10.30 -7.77 -13.27
C THR A 149 10.34 -9.07 -12.49
N LEU A 150 9.83 -9.07 -11.27
CA LEU A 150 9.72 -10.28 -10.47
C LEU A 150 8.39 -11.02 -10.67
N ALA A 151 7.27 -10.29 -10.71
CA ALA A 151 5.94 -10.91 -10.73
C ALA A 151 5.57 -11.47 -12.12
N VAL A 152 5.92 -10.79 -13.21
CA VAL A 152 5.50 -11.20 -14.57
C VAL A 152 6.14 -12.53 -15.00
N PRO A 153 7.48 -12.71 -14.97
CA PRO A 153 8.10 -13.95 -15.42
C PRO A 153 7.81 -15.13 -14.47
N THR A 154 7.74 -14.87 -13.17
CA THR A 154 7.51 -15.95 -12.18
C THR A 154 6.03 -16.28 -11.99
N LYS A 155 5.13 -15.36 -12.35
CA LYS A 155 3.69 -15.39 -12.06
C LYS A 155 3.36 -15.33 -10.55
N TYR A 156 4.34 -15.03 -9.69
CA TYR A 156 4.14 -14.87 -8.25
C TYR A 156 4.00 -13.39 -7.89
N VAL A 157 2.77 -12.93 -7.71
CA VAL A 157 2.47 -11.54 -7.28
C VAL A 157 3.11 -11.24 -5.93
N SER A 158 3.16 -12.21 -5.02
CA SER A 158 3.78 -12.07 -3.71
C SER A 158 5.29 -11.81 -3.76
N LEU A 159 6.01 -12.46 -4.69
CA LEU A 159 7.43 -12.22 -4.90
C LEU A 159 7.70 -10.78 -5.36
N GLY A 160 6.92 -10.32 -6.37
CA GLY A 160 6.99 -8.93 -6.82
C GLY A 160 6.67 -7.93 -5.70
N SER A 161 5.65 -8.24 -4.88
CA SER A 161 5.24 -7.40 -3.74
C SER A 161 6.34 -7.24 -2.70
N VAL A 162 6.98 -8.33 -2.30
CA VAL A 162 8.10 -8.31 -1.34
C VAL A 162 9.30 -7.57 -1.93
N GLY A 163 9.65 -7.84 -3.20
CA GLY A 163 10.73 -7.14 -3.88
C GLY A 163 10.50 -5.63 -3.96
N ALA A 164 9.30 -5.20 -4.32
CA ALA A 164 8.95 -3.77 -4.34
C ALA A 164 8.98 -3.14 -2.94
N ALA A 165 8.52 -3.86 -1.92
CA ALA A 165 8.56 -3.37 -0.54
C ALA A 165 9.99 -3.17 -0.03
N VAL A 166 10.93 -4.04 -0.39
CA VAL A 166 12.35 -3.88 -0.07
C VAL A 166 12.96 -2.70 -0.84
N ALA A 167 12.58 -2.53 -2.10
CA ALA A 167 13.18 -1.56 -3.00
C ALA A 167 12.78 -0.10 -2.69
N ILE A 168 11.52 0.16 -2.29
CA ILE A 168 11.00 1.53 -2.18
C ILE A 168 11.76 2.41 -1.19
N PRO A 169 12.10 2.00 0.05
CA PRO A 169 12.87 2.86 0.95
C PRO A 169 14.30 3.13 0.45
N VAL A 170 14.90 2.15 -0.23
CA VAL A 170 16.24 2.33 -0.85
C VAL A 170 16.17 3.39 -1.96
N PHE A 171 15.16 3.31 -2.82
CA PHE A 171 14.98 4.32 -3.87
C PHE A 171 14.63 5.70 -3.31
N CYS A 172 13.86 5.78 -2.22
CA CYS A 172 13.62 7.06 -1.54
C CYS A 172 14.93 7.74 -1.11
N LEU A 173 15.86 7.00 -0.50
CA LEU A 173 17.18 7.51 -0.13
C LEU A 173 18.02 7.89 -1.35
N LEU A 174 18.06 7.06 -2.38
CA LEU A 174 18.84 7.32 -3.60
C LEU A 174 18.35 8.56 -4.35
N PHE A 175 17.06 8.91 -4.23
CA PHE A 175 16.48 10.11 -4.84
C PHE A 175 16.35 11.28 -3.87
N GLY A 176 17.20 11.32 -2.85
CA GLY A 176 17.43 12.50 -2.03
C GLY A 176 16.38 12.76 -0.95
N MET A 177 15.54 11.78 -0.62
CA MET A 177 14.67 11.87 0.55
C MET A 177 15.52 11.89 1.82
N ASP A 178 15.18 12.76 2.78
CA ASP A 178 15.88 12.83 4.07
C ASP A 178 15.89 11.48 4.77
N SER A 179 17.02 11.14 5.42
CA SER A 179 17.21 9.85 6.06
C SER A 179 16.23 9.60 7.21
N VAL A 180 15.92 10.62 8.02
CA VAL A 180 14.95 10.52 9.11
C VAL A 180 13.54 10.41 8.55
N ALA A 181 13.22 11.18 7.50
CA ALA A 181 11.95 11.11 6.80
C ALA A 181 11.73 9.76 6.09
N THR A 182 12.79 9.01 5.78
CA THR A 182 12.68 7.67 5.18
C THR A 182 12.36 6.58 6.22
N ILE A 183 12.54 6.82 7.53
CA ILE A 183 12.25 5.83 8.58
C ILE A 183 10.81 5.30 8.50
N PRO A 184 9.74 6.12 8.38
CA PRO A 184 8.38 5.62 8.21
C PRO A 184 8.20 4.72 6.97
N VAL A 185 8.94 4.97 5.88
CA VAL A 185 8.91 4.13 4.67
C VAL A 185 9.53 2.75 4.95
N PHE A 186 10.62 2.68 5.73
CA PHE A 186 11.18 1.39 6.20
C PHE A 186 10.20 0.64 7.11
N VAL A 187 9.48 1.33 7.99
CA VAL A 187 8.44 0.71 8.85
C VAL A 187 7.34 0.11 7.97
N VAL A 188 6.90 0.82 6.94
CA VAL A 188 5.93 0.28 5.95
C VAL A 188 6.48 -0.95 5.26
N ALA A 189 7.71 -0.89 4.75
CA ALA A 189 8.35 -2.02 4.07
C ALA A 189 8.41 -3.26 4.98
N ALA A 190 8.89 -3.11 6.21
CA ALA A 190 8.96 -4.20 7.19
C ALA A 190 7.56 -4.79 7.50
N THR A 191 6.56 -3.93 7.68
CA THR A 191 5.19 -4.37 7.97
C THR A 191 4.56 -5.08 6.77
N VAL A 192 4.78 -4.59 5.54
CA VAL A 192 4.33 -5.24 4.31
C VAL A 192 4.98 -6.62 4.14
N ILE A 193 6.29 -6.75 4.38
CA ILE A 193 7.00 -8.03 4.34
C ILE A 193 6.42 -8.98 5.39
N TRP A 194 6.20 -8.50 6.62
CA TRP A 194 5.55 -9.28 7.67
C TRP A 194 4.14 -9.73 7.26
N ALA A 195 3.34 -8.86 6.64
CA ALA A 195 2.01 -9.21 6.12
C ALA A 195 2.06 -10.27 5.00
N HIS A 196 3.22 -10.45 4.36
CA HIS A 196 3.46 -11.48 3.35
C HIS A 196 4.12 -12.77 3.91
N ARG A 197 4.32 -12.91 5.22
CA ARG A 197 5.02 -14.06 5.84
C ARG A 197 4.49 -15.42 5.39
N GLU A 198 3.17 -15.57 5.27
CA GLU A 198 2.58 -16.83 4.79
C GLU A 198 2.85 -17.07 3.30
N ASN A 199 2.88 -16.00 2.48
CA ASN A 199 3.26 -16.11 1.07
C ASN A 199 4.74 -16.49 0.94
N ILE A 200 5.62 -15.89 1.75
CA ILE A 200 7.05 -16.22 1.79
C ILE A 200 7.24 -17.70 2.16
N ASN A 201 6.52 -18.19 3.16
CA ASN A 201 6.55 -19.60 3.54
C ASN A 201 6.10 -20.52 2.38
N ARG A 202 5.01 -20.13 1.68
CA ARG A 202 4.54 -20.90 0.50
C ARG A 202 5.50 -20.80 -0.68
N LEU A 203 6.15 -19.66 -0.90
CA LEU A 203 7.20 -19.53 -1.93
C LEU A 203 8.37 -20.47 -1.66
N ASN A 204 8.85 -20.52 -0.42
CA ASN A 204 9.93 -21.38 -0.01
C ASN A 204 9.57 -22.88 -0.11
N ALA A 205 8.30 -23.21 0.14
CA ALA A 205 7.78 -24.58 0.00
C ALA A 205 7.36 -24.93 -1.44
N GLY A 206 7.50 -24.02 -2.42
CA GLY A 206 7.06 -24.24 -3.81
C GLY A 206 5.54 -24.35 -3.99
N SER A 207 4.73 -23.99 -2.98
CA SER A 207 3.28 -24.13 -2.94
C SER A 207 2.52 -22.80 -3.13
N GLU A 208 3.21 -21.71 -3.45
CA GLU A 208 2.56 -20.41 -3.70
C GLU A 208 1.74 -20.43 -5.00
N SER A 209 0.55 -19.84 -4.94
CA SER A 209 -0.36 -19.81 -6.09
C SER A 209 0.12 -18.83 -7.17
N LYS A 210 0.36 -19.35 -8.37
CA LYS A 210 0.65 -18.52 -9.55
C LYS A 210 -0.58 -17.71 -9.93
N PHE A 211 -0.34 -16.48 -10.36
CA PHE A 211 -1.41 -15.62 -10.86
C PHE A 211 -1.71 -15.97 -12.32
N SER A 212 -2.97 -16.27 -12.62
CA SER A 212 -3.48 -16.49 -13.97
C SER A 212 -4.74 -15.62 -14.18
N PHE A 213 -4.79 -14.92 -15.31
CA PHE A 213 -5.98 -14.22 -15.74
C PHE A 213 -6.87 -15.19 -16.52
N GLY A 214 -7.78 -15.88 -15.87
CA GLY A 214 -8.86 -16.51 -16.62
C GLY A 214 -9.14 -17.98 -16.42
N ASP A 215 -8.42 -18.70 -15.59
CA ASP A 215 -8.84 -20.05 -15.22
C ASP A 215 -9.88 -19.99 -14.08
N LYS A 216 -11.16 -19.81 -14.43
CA LYS A 216 -12.19 -20.46 -13.63
C LYS A 216 -11.89 -21.95 -13.69
N LYS A 217 -11.37 -22.55 -12.62
CA LYS A 217 -11.51 -23.99 -12.45
C LYS A 217 -13.00 -24.29 -12.62
N LYS A 218 -13.33 -24.96 -13.72
CA LYS A 218 -14.56 -25.73 -13.81
C LYS A 218 -14.37 -26.88 -12.83
N ASP A 219 -14.72 -26.65 -11.58
CA ASP A 219 -14.93 -27.77 -10.68
C ASP A 219 -16.22 -28.47 -11.17
N LYS A 220 -15.98 -29.65 -11.76
CA LYS A 220 -17.00 -30.65 -12.02
C LYS A 220 -17.37 -31.29 -10.70
#